data_edd7256749c95004230bcd7b675b416e
#
_entry.id   edd7256749c95004230bcd7b675b416e
#
_cell.length_a   1.000
_cell.length_b   1.000
_cell.length_c   1.000
_cell.angle_alpha   90.00
_cell.angle_beta   90.00
_cell.angle_gamma   90.00
#
_symmetry.space_group_name_H-M   'P 1'
#
loop_
_entity.id
_entity.type
_entity.pdbx_description
1 polymer ?
#
loop_
_entity_poly.entity_id
_entity_poly.type
_entity_poly.pdbx_seq_one_letter_code
_entity_poly.pdbx_strand_id
1 'polypeptide(L)'
;LAKLGKTTYGWFLGFKLHMVINEKGEIQGVTMTKGNVDDRKPVPKLTEKLTGLLFGDKGYIKKELFAKLFDRGIKLVTKVKKGMKNTLMLLEEKIFLRKRSIIQTGFGYLKNRLDLEHSRHRSPINFLVHIFSTLVSYSMKPKKPSISRFYCID
;
A
#
# COMPACT_ATOMS: atom_id res chain seq x y z
N LEU A 1 7.47 -9.08 20.68
CA LEU A 1 7.47 -7.98 19.71
C LEU A 1 6.61 -8.30 18.48
N ALA A 2 6.88 -9.42 17.78
CA ALA A 2 6.02 -9.93 16.70
C ALA A 2 4.70 -10.47 17.25
N LYS A 3 3.66 -10.47 16.44
CA LYS A 3 2.33 -11.01 16.78
C LYS A 3 1.85 -11.94 15.68
N LEU A 4 1.06 -12.93 16.06
CA LEU A 4 0.42 -13.84 15.12
C LEU A 4 -0.62 -13.08 14.29
N GLY A 5 -0.48 -13.10 12.98
CA GLY A 5 -1.41 -12.54 12.02
C GLY A 5 -2.00 -13.62 11.12
N LYS A 6 -3.07 -13.27 10.39
CA LYS A 6 -3.72 -14.16 9.43
C LYS A 6 -3.78 -13.48 8.06
N THR A 7 -3.41 -14.22 7.03
CA THR A 7 -3.58 -13.85 5.62
C THR A 7 -4.48 -14.85 4.92
N THR A 8 -4.77 -14.63 3.65
CA THR A 8 -5.45 -15.61 2.78
C THR A 8 -4.66 -16.91 2.62
N TYR A 9 -3.35 -16.86 2.81
CA TYR A 9 -2.44 -18.01 2.71
C TYR A 9 -2.24 -18.74 4.04
N GLY A 10 -2.78 -18.22 5.16
CA GLY A 10 -2.66 -18.85 6.48
C GLY A 10 -2.17 -17.91 7.58
N TRP A 11 -1.75 -18.53 8.69
CA TRP A 11 -1.22 -17.83 9.85
C TRP A 11 0.27 -17.53 9.67
N PHE A 12 0.70 -16.37 10.15
CA PHE A 12 2.12 -16.00 10.19
C PHE A 12 2.45 -15.27 11.50
N LEU A 13 3.67 -15.43 11.97
CA LEU A 13 4.21 -14.67 13.11
C LEU A 13 5.13 -13.58 12.56
N GLY A 14 4.78 -12.32 12.77
CA GLY A 14 5.61 -11.25 12.22
C GLY A 14 5.01 -9.86 12.27
N PHE A 15 5.44 -9.07 11.31
CA PHE A 15 5.02 -7.69 11.09
C PHE A 15 4.38 -7.54 9.71
N LYS A 16 3.55 -6.51 9.54
CA LYS A 16 3.01 -6.08 8.27
C LYS A 16 3.67 -4.76 7.87
N LEU A 17 4.18 -4.70 6.65
CA LEU A 17 4.67 -3.47 6.04
C LEU A 17 3.53 -2.84 5.23
N HIS A 18 3.21 -1.59 5.52
CA HIS A 18 2.24 -0.79 4.80
C HIS A 18 2.96 0.30 4.04
N MET A 19 2.58 0.50 2.78
CA MET A 19 3.25 1.45 1.90
C MET A 19 2.24 2.16 1.00
N VAL A 20 2.45 3.45 0.77
CA VAL A 20 1.77 4.24 -0.24
C VAL A 20 2.79 4.66 -1.28
N ILE A 21 2.44 4.50 -2.54
CA ILE A 21 3.24 4.97 -3.68
C ILE A 21 2.41 5.91 -4.55
N ASN A 22 3.07 6.83 -5.25
CA ASN A 22 2.43 7.66 -6.27
C ASN A 22 2.39 6.95 -7.64
N GLU A 23 1.88 7.65 -8.65
CA GLU A 23 1.78 7.16 -10.03
C GLU A 23 3.14 6.87 -10.69
N LYS A 24 4.21 7.46 -10.16
CA LYS A 24 5.61 7.21 -10.60
C LYS A 24 6.26 6.03 -9.88
N GLY A 25 5.54 5.37 -8.98
CA GLY A 25 6.06 4.28 -8.16
C GLY A 25 6.97 4.74 -7.01
N GLU A 26 6.99 6.01 -6.68
CA GLU A 26 7.79 6.56 -5.59
C GLU A 26 7.07 6.39 -4.26
N ILE A 27 7.80 6.00 -3.23
CA ILE A 27 7.27 5.83 -1.87
C ILE A 27 6.88 7.19 -1.29
N GLN A 28 5.60 7.37 -0.98
CA GLN A 28 5.05 8.55 -0.32
C GLN A 28 4.91 8.37 1.18
N GLY A 29 4.77 7.15 1.62
CA GLY A 29 4.67 6.81 3.03
C GLY A 29 4.91 5.34 3.26
N VAL A 30 5.51 5.02 4.39
CA VAL A 30 5.74 3.65 4.84
C VAL A 30 5.55 3.57 6.35
N THR A 31 4.94 2.50 6.80
CA THR A 31 4.84 2.18 8.23
C THR A 31 4.77 0.67 8.44
N MET A 32 5.14 0.23 9.61
CA MET A 32 5.13 -1.17 10.00
C MET A 32 4.22 -1.37 11.22
N THR A 33 3.45 -2.44 11.19
CA THR A 33 2.59 -2.84 12.30
C THR A 33 2.82 -4.30 12.67
N LYS A 34 2.39 -4.68 13.88
CA LYS A 34 2.35 -6.09 14.27
C LYS A 34 1.38 -6.87 13.38
N GLY A 35 1.63 -8.16 13.16
CA GLY A 35 0.86 -9.00 12.24
C GLY A 35 -0.64 -9.04 12.51
N ASN A 36 -1.08 -8.86 13.75
CA ASN A 36 -2.49 -8.87 14.15
C ASN A 36 -3.22 -7.53 14.00
N VAL A 37 -2.55 -6.48 13.57
CA VAL A 37 -3.17 -5.16 13.41
C VAL A 37 -3.99 -5.12 12.12
N ASP A 38 -5.19 -4.54 12.19
CA ASP A 38 -6.04 -4.29 11.02
C ASP A 38 -5.36 -3.30 10.07
N ASP A 39 -5.33 -3.63 8.78
CA ASP A 39 -4.61 -2.87 7.74
C ASP A 39 -5.16 -1.44 7.53
N ARG A 40 -6.39 -1.18 8.01
CA ARG A 40 -7.03 0.14 7.98
C ARG A 40 -6.53 1.09 9.07
N LYS A 41 -6.07 0.54 10.21
CA LYS A 41 -5.62 1.36 11.35
C LYS A 41 -4.45 2.28 11.05
N PRO A 42 -3.38 1.84 10.34
CA PRO A 42 -2.25 2.71 10.05
C PRO A 42 -2.51 3.74 8.95
N VAL A 43 -3.58 3.60 8.13
CA VAL A 43 -3.82 4.45 6.97
C VAL A 43 -3.86 5.94 7.30
N PRO A 44 -4.58 6.42 8.33
CA PRO A 44 -4.59 7.85 8.65
C PRO A 44 -3.20 8.44 8.96
N LYS A 45 -2.35 7.69 9.66
CA LYS A 45 -0.98 8.10 9.95
C LYS A 45 -0.09 8.00 8.70
N LEU A 46 -0.25 6.94 7.93
CA LEU A 46 0.50 6.68 6.70
C LEU A 46 0.27 7.77 5.63
N THR A 47 -0.92 8.37 5.63
CA THR A 47 -1.33 9.41 4.68
C THR A 47 -1.38 10.80 5.29
N GLU A 48 -0.70 11.04 6.42
CA GLU A 48 -0.80 12.29 7.19
C GLU A 48 -0.40 13.54 6.38
N LYS A 49 0.59 13.40 5.51
CA LYS A 49 1.12 14.48 4.67
C LYS A 49 0.59 14.45 3.24
N LEU A 50 -0.41 13.63 2.95
CA LEU A 50 -0.94 13.44 1.61
C LEU A 50 -2.32 14.11 1.47
N THR A 51 -2.65 14.47 0.23
CA THR A 51 -3.97 14.98 -0.19
C THR A 51 -4.34 14.41 -1.56
N GLY A 52 -5.60 14.55 -1.97
CA GLY A 52 -6.08 14.13 -3.29
C GLY A 52 -6.65 12.72 -3.33
N LEU A 53 -6.35 11.95 -4.38
CA LEU A 53 -6.96 10.62 -4.60
C LEU A 53 -6.07 9.51 -4.02
N LEU A 54 -6.63 8.68 -3.16
CA LEU A 54 -6.00 7.48 -2.62
C LEU A 54 -6.73 6.24 -3.15
N PHE A 55 -6.02 5.37 -3.85
CA PHE A 55 -6.58 4.15 -4.41
C PHE A 55 -6.26 2.95 -3.52
N GLY A 56 -7.30 2.25 -3.08
CA GLY A 56 -7.17 1.11 -2.18
C GLY A 56 -7.92 -0.13 -2.66
N ASP A 57 -7.69 -1.26 -1.97
CA ASP A 57 -8.48 -2.46 -2.18
C ASP A 57 -9.81 -2.41 -1.41
N LYS A 58 -10.72 -3.32 -1.74
CA LYS A 58 -12.02 -3.49 -1.06
C LYS A 58 -11.88 -3.72 0.46
N GLY A 59 -10.73 -4.22 0.91
CA GLY A 59 -10.42 -4.40 2.32
C GLY A 59 -10.41 -3.09 3.12
N TYR A 60 -10.15 -1.95 2.48
CA TYR A 60 -10.11 -0.65 3.13
C TYR A 60 -11.48 0.03 3.27
N ILE A 61 -12.58 -0.59 2.81
CA ILE A 61 -13.93 -0.04 2.93
C ILE A 61 -14.38 -0.06 4.39
N LYS A 62 -14.43 1.14 5.00
CA LYS A 62 -14.97 1.40 6.33
C LYS A 62 -15.44 2.86 6.38
N LYS A 63 -16.71 3.10 6.77
CA LYS A 63 -17.30 4.45 6.79
C LYS A 63 -16.46 5.45 7.58
N GLU A 64 -15.99 5.07 8.77
CA GLU A 64 -15.15 5.90 9.63
C GLU A 64 -13.82 6.27 8.96
N LEU A 65 -13.21 5.35 8.22
CA LEU A 65 -11.97 5.63 7.49
C LEU A 65 -12.21 6.61 6.35
N PHE A 66 -13.29 6.44 5.58
CA PHE A 66 -13.67 7.35 4.52
C PHE A 66 -13.90 8.77 5.03
N ALA A 67 -14.70 8.95 6.10
CA ALA A 67 -14.95 10.26 6.71
C ALA A 67 -13.64 10.90 7.17
N LYS A 68 -12.82 10.17 7.93
CA LYS A 68 -11.55 10.66 8.47
C LYS A 68 -10.54 11.07 7.39
N LEU A 69 -10.52 10.39 6.26
CA LEU A 69 -9.66 10.75 5.14
C LEU A 69 -10.23 11.94 4.37
N PHE A 70 -11.56 11.96 4.16
CA PHE A 70 -12.24 13.05 3.47
C PHE A 70 -12.07 14.39 4.17
N ASP A 71 -12.22 14.44 5.49
CA ASP A 71 -11.99 15.64 6.32
C ASP A 71 -10.57 16.21 6.17
N ARG A 72 -9.64 15.39 5.70
CA ARG A 72 -8.23 15.75 5.44
C ARG A 72 -7.92 16.01 3.96
N GLY A 73 -8.95 16.10 3.12
CA GLY A 73 -8.79 16.33 1.69
C GLY A 73 -8.32 15.10 0.90
N ILE A 74 -8.52 13.88 1.45
CA ILE A 74 -8.20 12.63 0.75
C ILE A 74 -9.49 11.91 0.37
N LYS A 75 -9.72 11.72 -0.93
CA LYS A 75 -10.80 10.88 -1.45
C LYS A 75 -10.29 9.45 -1.64
N LEU A 76 -10.75 8.53 -0.78
CA LEU A 76 -10.43 7.11 -0.91
C LEU A 76 -11.29 6.48 -2.01
N VAL A 77 -10.66 5.93 -3.04
CA VAL A 77 -11.28 5.26 -4.18
C VAL A 77 -11.03 3.76 -4.11
N THR A 78 -12.09 2.96 -4.06
CA THR A 78 -12.00 1.49 -4.00
C THR A 78 -13.00 0.85 -4.96
N LYS A 79 -12.77 -0.42 -5.32
CA LYS A 79 -13.80 -1.21 -6.00
C LYS A 79 -14.97 -1.46 -5.05
N VAL A 80 -16.19 -1.38 -5.56
CA VAL A 80 -17.43 -1.65 -4.79
C VAL A 80 -17.49 -3.13 -4.40
N LYS A 81 -17.95 -3.43 -3.18
CA LYS A 81 -18.24 -4.81 -2.76
C LYS A 81 -19.55 -5.29 -3.40
N LYS A 82 -19.70 -6.59 -3.59
CA LYS A 82 -20.97 -7.20 -4.02
C LYS A 82 -22.08 -6.79 -3.03
N GLY A 83 -23.20 -6.27 -3.56
CA GLY A 83 -24.33 -5.79 -2.75
C GLY A 83 -24.23 -4.31 -2.28
N MET A 84 -23.14 -3.60 -2.55
CA MET A 84 -23.10 -2.15 -2.32
C MET A 84 -23.65 -1.38 -3.52
N LYS A 85 -24.33 -0.23 -3.25
CA LYS A 85 -24.74 0.69 -4.32
C LYS A 85 -23.53 1.14 -5.14
N ASN A 86 -23.68 1.16 -6.46
CA ASN A 86 -22.66 1.72 -7.33
C ASN A 86 -22.47 3.21 -7.03
N THR A 87 -21.24 3.59 -6.80
CA THR A 87 -20.86 4.99 -6.68
C THR A 87 -20.45 5.49 -8.05
N LEU A 88 -21.00 6.63 -8.48
CA LEU A 88 -20.54 7.30 -9.70
C LEU A 88 -19.06 7.63 -9.55
N MET A 89 -18.25 7.08 -10.44
CA MET A 89 -16.82 7.35 -10.54
C MET A 89 -16.53 8.06 -11.84
N LEU A 90 -15.65 9.05 -11.78
CA LEU A 90 -15.08 9.66 -12.98
C LEU A 90 -14.31 8.62 -13.79
N LEU A 91 -14.22 8.80 -15.10
CA LEU A 91 -13.48 7.87 -15.97
C LEU A 91 -12.02 7.72 -15.54
N GLU A 92 -11.39 8.83 -15.17
CA GLU A 92 -10.03 8.86 -14.64
C GLU A 92 -9.88 7.99 -13.37
N GLU A 93 -10.81 8.11 -12.42
CA GLU A 93 -10.81 7.30 -11.20
C GLU A 93 -10.92 5.80 -11.51
N LYS A 94 -11.75 5.42 -12.50
CA LYS A 94 -11.87 4.03 -12.96
C LYS A 94 -10.57 3.51 -13.56
N ILE A 95 -9.89 4.34 -14.35
CA ILE A 95 -8.61 3.99 -14.98
C ILE A 95 -7.53 3.82 -13.92
N PHE A 96 -7.37 4.76 -13.00
CA PHE A 96 -6.39 4.67 -11.91
C PHE A 96 -6.69 3.49 -10.97
N LEU A 97 -7.97 3.21 -10.70
CA LEU A 97 -8.36 2.07 -9.88
C LEU A 97 -7.99 0.73 -10.53
N ARG A 98 -8.05 0.62 -11.86
CA ARG A 98 -7.56 -0.57 -12.58
C ARG A 98 -6.04 -0.70 -12.49
N LYS A 99 -5.33 0.42 -12.55
CA LYS A 99 -3.87 0.49 -12.52
C LYS A 99 -3.27 0.46 -11.12
N ARG A 100 -4.07 0.38 -10.05
CA ARG A 100 -3.58 0.24 -8.67
C ARG A 100 -2.66 -0.98 -8.45
N SER A 101 -2.67 -1.95 -9.38
CA SER A 101 -1.74 -3.09 -9.36
C SER A 101 -0.26 -2.68 -9.38
N ILE A 102 0.05 -1.43 -9.71
CA ILE A 102 1.41 -0.88 -9.61
C ILE A 102 2.01 -1.07 -8.20
N ILE A 103 1.18 -0.94 -7.14
CA ILE A 103 1.63 -1.20 -5.77
C ILE A 103 2.03 -2.67 -5.58
N GLN A 104 1.29 -3.59 -6.21
CA GLN A 104 1.61 -5.02 -6.17
C GLN A 104 2.94 -5.32 -6.88
N THR A 105 3.21 -4.63 -8.00
CA THR A 105 4.50 -4.73 -8.70
C THR A 105 5.64 -4.19 -7.83
N GLY A 106 5.43 -3.06 -7.14
CA GLY A 106 6.38 -2.50 -6.18
C GLY A 106 6.66 -3.46 -5.02
N PHE A 107 5.62 -4.01 -4.40
CA PHE A 107 5.78 -5.03 -3.34
C PHE A 107 6.41 -6.32 -3.88
N GLY A 108 6.05 -6.76 -5.08
CA GLY A 108 6.67 -7.92 -5.72
C GLY A 108 8.19 -7.76 -5.90
N TYR A 109 8.62 -6.57 -6.29
CA TYR A 109 10.05 -6.26 -6.36
C TYR A 109 10.73 -6.35 -4.99
N LEU A 110 10.14 -5.73 -3.95
CA LEU A 110 10.65 -5.77 -2.59
C LEU A 110 10.73 -7.21 -2.05
N LYS A 111 9.70 -8.01 -2.29
CA LYS A 111 9.63 -9.41 -1.84
C LYS A 111 10.60 -10.33 -2.58
N ASN A 112 10.54 -10.31 -3.92
CA ASN A 112 11.21 -11.32 -4.75
C ASN A 112 12.66 -10.97 -5.10
N ARG A 113 13.01 -9.69 -5.14
CA ARG A 113 14.36 -9.23 -5.48
C ARG A 113 15.20 -8.84 -4.27
N LEU A 114 14.55 -8.44 -3.20
CA LEU A 114 15.21 -7.92 -2.00
C LEU A 114 14.86 -8.74 -0.74
N ASP A 115 14.29 -9.93 -0.90
CA ASP A 115 13.98 -10.92 0.16
C ASP A 115 13.27 -10.37 1.40
N LEU A 116 12.41 -9.36 1.22
CA LEU A 116 11.75 -8.70 2.33
C LEU A 116 10.81 -9.63 3.12
N GLU A 117 10.24 -10.66 2.46
CA GLU A 117 9.23 -11.54 3.06
C GLU A 117 9.83 -12.65 3.90
N HIS A 118 11.01 -13.14 3.54
CA HIS A 118 11.65 -14.31 4.17
C HIS A 118 12.92 -13.95 4.93
N SER A 119 12.90 -12.81 5.61
CA SER A 119 14.04 -12.42 6.43
C SER A 119 14.24 -13.41 7.59
N ARG A 120 15.34 -14.16 7.55
CA ARG A 120 15.73 -15.11 8.60
C ARG A 120 16.50 -14.44 9.75
N HIS A 121 16.27 -13.15 9.99
CA HIS A 121 16.97 -12.41 11.02
C HIS A 121 16.52 -12.82 12.42
N ARG A 122 17.43 -13.29 13.23
CA ARG A 122 17.20 -13.57 14.66
C ARG A 122 17.24 -12.28 15.49
N SER A 123 17.99 -11.27 15.05
CA SER A 123 18.11 -9.97 15.71
C SER A 123 17.03 -8.99 15.18
N PRO A 124 16.25 -8.35 16.05
CA PRO A 124 15.31 -7.28 15.66
C PRO A 124 16.01 -6.10 14.99
N ILE A 125 17.23 -5.77 15.38
CA ILE A 125 18.03 -4.70 14.79
C ILE A 125 18.37 -5.04 13.34
N ASN A 126 18.92 -6.22 13.09
CA ASN A 126 19.27 -6.67 11.76
C ASN A 126 18.04 -6.75 10.84
N PHE A 127 16.89 -7.14 11.39
CA PHE A 127 15.62 -7.13 10.67
C PHE A 127 15.23 -5.71 10.25
N LEU A 128 15.32 -4.71 11.12
CA LEU A 128 15.03 -3.32 10.80
C LEU A 128 16.02 -2.76 9.78
N VAL A 129 17.32 -3.01 9.94
CA VAL A 129 18.35 -2.61 8.98
C VAL A 129 18.03 -3.18 7.60
N HIS A 130 17.66 -4.46 7.51
CA HIS A 130 17.29 -5.09 6.24
C HIS A 130 16.08 -4.39 5.59
N ILE A 131 15.03 -4.09 6.37
CA ILE A 131 13.86 -3.35 5.84
C ILE A 131 14.28 -1.98 5.30
N PHE A 132 15.03 -1.20 6.09
CA PHE A 132 15.46 0.13 5.66
C PHE A 132 16.35 0.08 4.42
N SER A 133 17.34 -0.81 4.36
CA SER A 133 18.19 -1.01 3.20
C SER A 133 17.38 -1.38 1.95
N THR A 134 16.38 -2.24 2.10
CA THR A 134 15.46 -2.64 1.04
C THR A 134 14.65 -1.46 0.50
N LEU A 135 14.10 -0.62 1.39
CA LEU A 135 13.33 0.56 1.01
C LEU A 135 14.20 1.62 0.34
N VAL A 136 15.43 1.83 0.84
CA VAL A 136 16.42 2.73 0.22
C VAL A 136 16.79 2.23 -1.17
N SER A 137 17.14 0.95 -1.33
CA SER A 137 17.44 0.34 -2.63
C SER A 137 16.30 0.53 -3.63
N TYR A 138 15.05 0.33 -3.19
CA TYR A 138 13.89 0.59 -4.05
C TYR A 138 13.78 2.07 -4.41
N SER A 139 13.99 2.98 -3.46
CA SER A 139 13.90 4.42 -3.68
C SER A 139 14.96 4.94 -4.64
N MET A 140 16.15 4.34 -4.65
CA MET A 140 17.25 4.68 -5.55
C MET A 140 17.10 4.05 -6.95
N LYS A 141 16.16 3.14 -7.16
CA LYS A 141 15.96 2.49 -8.45
C LYS A 141 15.60 3.52 -9.53
N PRO A 142 16.35 3.61 -10.65
CA PRO A 142 16.11 4.62 -11.71
C PRO A 142 14.77 4.45 -12.42
N LYS A 143 14.38 3.19 -12.68
CA LYS A 143 13.10 2.84 -13.32
C LYS A 143 12.18 2.14 -12.33
N LYS A 144 11.26 2.87 -11.74
CA LYS A 144 10.20 2.33 -10.88
C LYS A 144 8.98 1.89 -11.72
N PRO A 145 8.17 0.95 -11.22
CA PRO A 145 6.86 0.69 -11.81
C PRO A 145 6.05 1.98 -11.85
N SER A 146 5.61 2.42 -13.02
CA SER A 146 4.87 3.68 -13.18
C SER A 146 3.67 3.53 -14.10
N ILE A 147 2.71 4.45 -13.97
CA ILE A 147 1.48 4.47 -14.78
C ILE A 147 1.61 5.43 -15.97
N SER A 148 2.62 6.28 -15.97
CA SER A 148 2.75 7.48 -16.81
C SER A 148 2.86 7.26 -18.33
N ARG A 149 2.95 6.02 -18.83
CA ARG A 149 3.17 5.77 -20.27
C ARG A 149 1.91 5.42 -21.09
N PHE A 150 0.72 5.60 -20.56
CA PHE A 150 -0.49 5.11 -21.24
C PHE A 150 -1.47 6.20 -21.68
N TYR A 151 -1.08 7.46 -21.67
CA TYR A 151 -1.96 8.59 -22.02
C TYR A 151 -1.47 9.48 -23.14
N CYS A 152 -0.47 9.07 -23.90
CA CYS A 152 -0.21 9.66 -25.21
C CYS A 152 -1.01 8.85 -26.22
N ILE A 153 -2.24 9.24 -26.46
CA ILE A 153 -2.94 9.00 -27.73
C ILE A 153 -2.83 10.34 -28.45
N ASP A 154 -1.96 10.38 -29.44
CA ASP A 154 -1.96 11.42 -30.45
C ASP A 154 -3.22 11.30 -31.28
#